data_9e52ae2fc629e0d8dda641cdd96dbf6e
#
_entry.id   9e52ae2fc629e0d8dda641cdd96dbf6e
#
_cell.length_a   1.000
_cell.length_b   1.000
_cell.length_c   1.000
_cell.angle_alpha   90.00
_cell.angle_beta   90.00
_cell.angle_gamma   90.00
#
_symmetry.space_group_name_H-M   'P 1'
#
loop_
_entity.id
_entity.type
_entity.pdbx_description
1 polymer ?
#
loop_
_entity_poly.entity_id
_entity_poly.type
_entity_poly.pdbx_seq_one_letter_code
_entity_poly.pdbx_strand_id
1 'polypeptide(L)'
;MHGELLESGNLLCSFSEPGRQSPYGITHTAAKIVELDWDSNIVWEHVDPMHDDHDRARLKNGNTLYLRYVPLSDEEAMRVKGGAPGTEKSDMMFTFEMVEITPDGQEVDTLRLADILDPDIDVLIPHGTREVWPGLNSIEELEDGRIISTSYNLSMIYIWNRKERKVDWRYGNKAGKQISFPHDPTELKNGNILVFDNGRYYVANPDGSSAVFPPDFSRVLEIDPKTEETVWEYRADNPVDFYSTYISSAQRLHNGNTLIDEGSTGRFFEVTPDKEIVWEYISPFYSQCDNRFAHMNAVFRIHRNPVNYPGFEGKNFDLEAEKSFNRLYGYEAMQAVNRRQV
;
A
#
# COMPACT_ATOMS: atom_id res chain seq x y z
N MET A 1 -5.74 4.92 3.81
CA MET A 1 -5.09 6.20 3.40
C MET A 1 -3.85 6.41 4.23
N HIS A 2 -2.77 6.90 3.65
CA HIS A 2 -1.55 7.26 4.35
C HIS A 2 -1.14 8.68 3.95
N GLY A 3 -0.24 9.29 4.71
CA GLY A 3 0.36 10.58 4.41
C GLY A 3 1.85 10.43 4.17
N GLU A 4 2.39 11.14 3.21
CA GLU A 4 3.80 11.23 2.90
C GLU A 4 4.32 12.63 3.27
N LEU A 5 5.30 12.71 4.17
CA LEU A 5 5.96 13.97 4.48
C LEU A 5 6.98 14.28 3.39
N LEU A 6 6.73 15.37 2.67
CA LEU A 6 7.60 15.84 1.59
C LEU A 6 8.84 16.58 2.14
N GLU A 7 9.89 16.70 1.32
CA GLU A 7 11.08 17.49 1.66
C GLU A 7 10.76 18.98 1.87
N SER A 8 9.67 19.48 1.30
CA SER A 8 9.14 20.82 1.56
C SER A 8 8.64 21.02 3.00
N GLY A 9 8.44 19.94 3.74
CA GLY A 9 7.80 19.92 5.05
C GLY A 9 6.29 19.76 5.00
N ASN A 10 5.68 19.75 3.82
CA ASN A 10 4.25 19.55 3.67
C ASN A 10 3.89 18.05 3.66
N LEU A 11 2.64 17.73 4.01
CA LEU A 11 2.09 16.38 4.01
C LEU A 11 1.25 16.16 2.77
N LEU A 12 1.66 15.24 1.90
CA LEU A 12 0.87 14.79 0.76
C LEU A 12 -0.05 13.64 1.19
N CYS A 13 -1.36 13.76 1.01
CA CYS A 13 -2.31 12.71 1.37
C CYS A 13 -3.54 12.69 0.44
N SER A 14 -4.23 11.54 0.42
CA SER A 14 -5.53 11.40 -0.24
C SER A 14 -6.65 11.70 0.74
N PHE A 15 -7.73 12.32 0.28
CA PHE A 15 -8.83 12.76 1.12
C PHE A 15 -10.17 12.39 0.51
N SER A 16 -11.05 11.78 1.32
CA SER A 16 -12.44 11.49 0.97
C SER A 16 -13.37 12.39 1.78
N GLU A 17 -14.31 13.04 1.12
CA GLU A 17 -15.32 13.88 1.80
C GLU A 17 -16.32 12.99 2.55
N PRO A 18 -16.71 13.34 3.79
CA PRO A 18 -17.70 12.59 4.53
C PRO A 18 -19.05 12.52 3.78
N GLY A 19 -19.63 11.32 3.69
CA GLY A 19 -20.91 11.10 3.04
C GLY A 19 -20.87 11.07 1.50
N ARG A 20 -19.71 11.19 0.89
CA ARG A 20 -19.55 11.05 -0.55
C ARG A 20 -19.86 9.62 -0.99
N GLN A 21 -20.66 9.48 -2.03
CA GLN A 21 -20.85 8.20 -2.71
C GLN A 21 -19.73 7.99 -3.72
N SER A 22 -19.09 6.84 -3.65
CA SER A 22 -18.12 6.42 -4.65
C SER A 22 -18.79 6.22 -6.02
N PRO A 23 -18.20 6.70 -7.12
CA PRO A 23 -18.67 6.38 -8.46
C PRO A 23 -18.73 4.86 -8.65
N TYR A 24 -19.80 4.37 -9.26
CA TYR A 24 -20.03 2.94 -9.52
C TYR A 24 -19.98 2.03 -8.27
N GLY A 25 -19.98 2.58 -7.07
CA GLY A 25 -19.85 1.81 -5.83
C GLY A 25 -18.46 1.20 -5.60
N ILE A 26 -17.42 1.70 -6.28
CA ILE A 26 -16.03 1.25 -6.09
C ILE A 26 -15.59 1.50 -4.65
N THR A 27 -14.95 0.52 -4.03
CA THR A 27 -14.68 0.53 -2.59
C THR A 27 -13.57 1.52 -2.20
N HIS A 28 -12.57 1.69 -3.06
CA HIS A 28 -11.35 2.45 -2.77
C HIS A 28 -11.21 3.66 -3.67
N THR A 29 -12.09 4.66 -3.48
CA THR A 29 -11.97 5.94 -4.17
C THR A 29 -11.84 7.09 -3.18
N ALA A 30 -10.87 7.98 -3.41
CA ALA A 30 -10.76 9.26 -2.75
C ALA A 30 -11.36 10.38 -3.61
N ALA A 31 -11.75 11.50 -2.95
CA ALA A 31 -12.26 12.65 -3.68
C ALA A 31 -11.13 13.46 -4.31
N LYS A 32 -10.02 13.54 -3.59
CA LYS A 32 -8.92 14.43 -3.95
C LYS A 32 -7.59 14.00 -3.32
N ILE A 33 -6.52 14.48 -3.93
CA ILE A 33 -5.18 14.49 -3.38
C ILE A 33 -4.96 15.90 -2.81
N VAL A 34 -4.42 16.00 -1.60
CA VAL A 34 -4.12 17.28 -0.96
C VAL A 34 -2.68 17.32 -0.46
N GLU A 35 -2.12 18.51 -0.47
CA GLU A 35 -0.88 18.83 0.22
C GLU A 35 -1.21 19.81 1.35
N LEU A 36 -0.85 19.45 2.58
CA LEU A 36 -1.12 20.20 3.81
C LEU A 36 0.18 20.80 4.34
N ASP A 37 0.14 22.04 4.80
CA ASP A 37 1.23 22.61 5.59
C ASP A 37 1.19 22.12 7.05
N TRP A 38 2.14 22.58 7.89
CA TRP A 38 2.22 22.22 9.30
C TRP A 38 1.06 22.75 10.15
N ASP A 39 0.33 23.76 9.67
CA ASP A 39 -0.85 24.31 10.31
C ASP A 39 -2.13 23.64 9.81
N SER A 40 -2.00 22.56 9.01
CA SER A 40 -3.09 21.81 8.39
C SER A 40 -3.90 22.60 7.36
N ASN A 41 -3.33 23.65 6.79
CA ASN A 41 -3.96 24.35 5.66
C ASN A 41 -3.69 23.58 4.36
N ILE A 42 -4.70 23.48 3.50
CA ILE A 42 -4.53 22.94 2.15
C ILE A 42 -3.77 24.00 1.32
N VAL A 43 -2.55 23.64 0.91
CA VAL A 43 -1.70 24.49 0.06
C VAL A 43 -1.74 24.08 -1.41
N TRP A 44 -2.16 22.86 -1.68
CA TRP A 44 -2.41 22.34 -3.02
C TRP A 44 -3.47 21.24 -2.98
N GLU A 45 -4.30 21.16 -4.02
CA GLU A 45 -5.23 20.05 -4.19
C GLU A 45 -5.44 19.69 -5.66
N HIS A 46 -5.71 18.42 -5.89
CA HIS A 46 -6.19 17.89 -7.18
C HIS A 46 -7.43 17.05 -6.94
N VAL A 47 -8.46 17.27 -7.75
CA VAL A 47 -9.76 16.61 -7.61
C VAL A 47 -9.97 15.65 -8.78
N ASP A 48 -10.04 14.36 -8.48
CA ASP A 48 -10.45 13.31 -9.43
C ASP A 48 -11.38 12.31 -8.71
N PRO A 49 -12.67 12.26 -9.09
CA PRO A 49 -13.61 11.35 -8.44
C PRO A 49 -13.27 9.86 -8.63
N MET A 50 -12.44 9.51 -9.58
CA MET A 50 -12.02 8.13 -9.86
C MET A 50 -10.62 7.83 -9.31
N HIS A 51 -10.00 8.75 -8.56
CA HIS A 51 -8.72 8.52 -7.89
C HIS A 51 -8.82 7.36 -6.90
N ASP A 52 -7.92 6.40 -7.03
CA ASP A 52 -7.73 5.32 -6.06
C ASP A 52 -7.09 5.85 -4.77
N ASP A 53 -7.61 5.45 -3.60
CA ASP A 53 -7.14 5.97 -2.32
C ASP A 53 -5.94 5.21 -1.73
N HIS A 54 -5.49 4.13 -2.37
CA HIS A 54 -4.37 3.34 -1.87
C HIS A 54 -3.07 4.11 -1.92
N ASP A 55 -2.71 4.70 -3.10
CA ASP A 55 -1.40 5.33 -3.21
C ASP A 55 -1.32 6.44 -4.27
N ARG A 56 -0.35 7.33 -4.07
CA ARG A 56 0.14 8.38 -4.96
C ARG A 56 1.59 8.67 -4.60
N ALA A 57 2.33 9.21 -5.53
CA ALA A 57 3.74 9.54 -5.34
C ALA A 57 4.04 10.96 -5.84
N ARG A 58 4.83 11.73 -5.07
CA ARG A 58 5.48 12.93 -5.58
C ARG A 58 6.73 12.48 -6.33
N LEU A 59 6.76 12.71 -7.64
CA LEU A 59 7.88 12.34 -8.48
C LEU A 59 9.06 13.31 -8.31
N LYS A 60 10.26 12.84 -8.64
CA LYS A 60 11.51 13.63 -8.59
C LYS A 60 11.47 14.90 -9.45
N ASN A 61 10.64 14.91 -10.50
CA ASN A 61 10.43 16.09 -11.35
C ASN A 61 9.43 17.11 -10.76
N GLY A 62 8.88 16.85 -9.57
CA GLY A 62 7.89 17.69 -8.89
C GLY A 62 6.44 17.42 -9.28
N ASN A 63 6.18 16.56 -10.27
CA ASN A 63 4.83 16.15 -10.65
C ASN A 63 4.27 15.15 -9.63
N THR A 64 2.96 14.92 -9.68
CA THR A 64 2.30 13.89 -8.86
C THR A 64 1.81 12.76 -9.74
N LEU A 65 2.14 11.52 -9.38
CA LEU A 65 1.62 10.31 -9.99
C LEU A 65 0.54 9.73 -9.09
N TYR A 66 -0.59 9.33 -9.67
CA TYR A 66 -1.66 8.65 -8.95
C TYR A 66 -2.34 7.59 -9.82
N LEU A 67 -3.15 6.74 -9.18
CA LEU A 67 -3.95 5.72 -9.85
C LEU A 67 -5.38 6.22 -10.04
N ARG A 68 -5.93 6.04 -11.25
CA ARG A 68 -7.30 6.36 -11.62
C ARG A 68 -8.01 5.12 -12.11
N TYR A 69 -9.19 4.83 -11.57
CA TYR A 69 -10.04 3.77 -12.08
C TYR A 69 -10.64 4.13 -13.43
N VAL A 70 -10.54 3.22 -14.38
CA VAL A 70 -11.23 3.31 -15.68
C VAL A 70 -11.90 1.99 -16.00
N PRO A 71 -13.14 1.98 -16.54
CA PRO A 71 -13.84 0.74 -16.86
C PRO A 71 -13.11 -0.02 -17.98
N LEU A 72 -13.10 -1.36 -17.86
CA LEU A 72 -12.81 -2.24 -18.98
C LEU A 72 -14.05 -2.35 -19.87
N SER A 73 -13.86 -2.51 -21.17
CA SER A 73 -14.93 -2.95 -22.05
C SER A 73 -15.33 -4.40 -21.72
N ASP A 74 -16.54 -4.81 -22.14
CA ASP A 74 -17.01 -6.19 -21.94
C ASP A 74 -16.05 -7.21 -22.56
N GLU A 75 -15.47 -6.91 -23.72
CA GLU A 75 -14.49 -7.75 -24.39
C GLU A 75 -13.20 -7.90 -23.59
N GLU A 76 -12.67 -6.81 -23.04
CA GLU A 76 -11.50 -6.84 -22.17
C GLU A 76 -11.77 -7.59 -20.88
N ALA A 77 -12.91 -7.32 -20.22
CA ALA A 77 -13.31 -7.97 -18.97
C ALA A 77 -13.48 -9.50 -19.14
N MET A 78 -14.00 -9.96 -20.29
CA MET A 78 -14.10 -11.38 -20.61
C MET A 78 -12.74 -12.06 -20.79
N ARG A 79 -11.71 -11.32 -21.18
CA ARG A 79 -10.35 -11.86 -21.34
C ARG A 79 -9.61 -11.99 -20.03
N VAL A 80 -9.98 -11.22 -18.98
CA VAL A 80 -9.34 -11.29 -17.67
C VAL A 80 -9.65 -12.64 -17.02
N LYS A 81 -8.59 -13.40 -16.70
CA LYS A 81 -8.67 -14.71 -16.07
C LYS A 81 -8.64 -14.65 -14.55
N GLY A 82 -9.25 -15.66 -13.92
CA GLY A 82 -9.25 -15.81 -12.46
C GLY A 82 -10.22 -14.87 -11.74
N GLY A 83 -10.00 -14.71 -10.44
CA GLY A 83 -10.86 -13.95 -9.55
C GLY A 83 -12.14 -14.68 -9.17
N ALA A 84 -12.83 -14.19 -8.14
CA ALA A 84 -14.10 -14.73 -7.66
C ALA A 84 -15.25 -14.16 -8.51
N PRO A 85 -16.01 -14.98 -9.24
CA PRO A 85 -17.14 -14.50 -10.05
C PRO A 85 -18.22 -13.82 -9.20
N GLY A 86 -18.85 -12.78 -9.73
CA GLY A 86 -19.89 -12.02 -9.05
C GLY A 86 -19.38 -10.98 -8.06
N THR A 87 -18.09 -10.69 -8.11
CA THR A 87 -17.46 -9.63 -7.30
C THR A 87 -17.18 -8.35 -8.08
N GLU A 88 -17.63 -8.28 -9.32
CA GLU A 88 -17.65 -7.10 -10.17
C GLU A 88 -18.49 -5.98 -9.51
N LYS A 89 -18.18 -4.72 -9.78
CA LYS A 89 -18.94 -3.56 -9.26
C LYS A 89 -19.85 -2.99 -10.33
N SER A 90 -21.15 -2.92 -10.03
CA SER A 90 -22.17 -2.46 -10.99
C SER A 90 -22.08 -3.21 -12.32
N ASP A 91 -21.86 -4.53 -12.27
CA ASP A 91 -21.66 -5.43 -13.41
C ASP A 91 -20.47 -5.05 -14.32
N MET A 92 -19.49 -4.31 -13.78
CA MET A 92 -18.29 -3.86 -14.51
C MET A 92 -17.02 -4.29 -13.80
N MET A 93 -15.97 -4.44 -14.58
CA MET A 93 -14.60 -4.51 -14.12
C MET A 93 -13.87 -3.21 -14.45
N PHE A 94 -12.91 -2.87 -13.65
CA PHE A 94 -12.07 -1.70 -13.84
C PHE A 94 -10.60 -2.09 -14.04
N THR A 95 -9.86 -1.21 -14.69
CA THR A 95 -8.39 -1.21 -14.65
C THR A 95 -7.92 0.13 -14.08
N PHE A 96 -6.60 0.28 -13.94
CA PHE A 96 -6.01 1.55 -13.58
C PHE A 96 -5.39 2.26 -14.77
N GLU A 97 -5.43 3.57 -14.71
CA GLU A 97 -4.47 4.47 -15.34
C GLU A 97 -3.50 4.99 -14.30
N MET A 98 -2.20 4.96 -14.60
CA MET A 98 -1.20 5.76 -13.92
C MET A 98 -1.19 7.14 -14.56
N VAL A 99 -1.65 8.13 -13.82
CA VAL A 99 -1.81 9.50 -14.31
C VAL A 99 -0.76 10.39 -13.67
N GLU A 100 0.04 11.08 -14.51
CA GLU A 100 0.98 12.10 -14.06
C GLU A 100 0.41 13.49 -14.29
N ILE A 101 0.38 14.28 -13.22
CA ILE A 101 -0.06 15.69 -13.27
C ILE A 101 1.05 16.62 -12.81
N THR A 102 1.11 17.79 -13.44
CA THR A 102 2.00 18.87 -13.04
C THR A 102 1.52 19.54 -11.74
N PRO A 103 2.35 20.37 -11.08
CA PRO A 103 1.92 21.13 -9.90
C PRO A 103 0.73 22.06 -10.13
N ASP A 104 0.49 22.50 -11.37
CA ASP A 104 -0.69 23.30 -11.77
C ASP A 104 -1.89 22.42 -12.19
N GLY A 105 -1.80 21.09 -12.02
CA GLY A 105 -2.90 20.15 -12.20
C GLY A 105 -3.14 19.69 -13.65
N GLN A 106 -2.21 19.93 -14.58
CA GLN A 106 -2.34 19.46 -15.96
C GLN A 106 -1.88 18.01 -16.09
N GLU A 107 -2.70 17.16 -16.70
CA GLU A 107 -2.29 15.80 -17.07
C GLU A 107 -1.23 15.86 -18.18
N VAL A 108 -0.06 15.27 -17.94
CA VAL A 108 1.08 15.27 -18.88
C VAL A 108 1.43 13.88 -19.39
N ASP A 109 1.05 12.84 -18.66
CA ASP A 109 1.20 11.45 -19.07
C ASP A 109 0.12 10.59 -18.46
N THR A 110 -0.37 9.62 -19.24
CA THR A 110 -1.35 8.61 -18.78
C THR A 110 -1.00 7.25 -19.37
N LEU A 111 -0.85 6.26 -18.51
CA LEU A 111 -0.58 4.89 -18.87
C LEU A 111 -1.73 3.99 -18.41
N ARG A 112 -2.56 3.52 -19.36
CA ARG A 112 -3.62 2.55 -19.08
C ARG A 112 -3.02 1.15 -18.95
N LEU A 113 -3.19 0.51 -17.78
CA LEU A 113 -2.51 -0.75 -17.48
C LEU A 113 -3.05 -1.94 -18.29
N ALA A 114 -4.33 -1.94 -18.62
CA ALA A 114 -4.92 -2.98 -19.46
C ALA A 114 -4.30 -3.07 -20.87
N ASP A 115 -3.69 -1.99 -21.36
CA ASP A 115 -3.05 -1.95 -22.69
C ASP A 115 -1.69 -2.67 -22.72
N ILE A 116 -1.10 -2.92 -21.54
CA ILE A 116 0.26 -3.48 -21.41
C ILE A 116 0.32 -4.76 -20.58
N LEU A 117 -0.74 -5.10 -19.88
CA LEU A 117 -0.86 -6.36 -19.17
C LEU A 117 -1.32 -7.49 -20.08
N ASP A 118 -0.89 -8.71 -19.78
CA ASP A 118 -1.28 -9.91 -20.50
C ASP A 118 -2.24 -10.75 -19.63
N PRO A 119 -3.53 -10.90 -20.02
CA PRO A 119 -4.50 -11.69 -19.26
C PRO A 119 -4.13 -13.18 -19.08
N ASP A 120 -3.18 -13.70 -19.87
CA ASP A 120 -2.68 -15.06 -19.75
C ASP A 120 -1.56 -15.20 -18.70
N ILE A 121 -0.89 -14.09 -18.38
CA ILE A 121 0.20 -14.00 -17.40
C ILE A 121 -0.28 -13.35 -16.11
N ASP A 122 -0.99 -12.23 -16.25
CA ASP A 122 -1.43 -11.37 -15.15
C ASP A 122 -2.83 -11.82 -14.65
N VAL A 123 -2.89 -13.05 -14.13
CA VAL A 123 -4.13 -13.76 -13.75
C VAL A 123 -4.51 -13.40 -12.32
N LEU A 124 -5.77 -13.02 -12.09
CA LEU A 124 -6.31 -12.78 -10.75
C LEU A 124 -6.22 -14.06 -9.89
N ILE A 125 -5.79 -13.90 -8.65
CA ILE A 125 -5.78 -15.02 -7.70
C ILE A 125 -7.21 -15.54 -7.45
N PRO A 126 -7.42 -16.82 -7.13
CA PRO A 126 -8.76 -17.44 -7.06
C PRO A 126 -9.75 -16.73 -6.13
N HIS A 127 -9.25 -16.10 -5.05
CA HIS A 127 -10.05 -15.36 -4.08
C HIS A 127 -9.95 -13.83 -4.24
N GLY A 128 -9.25 -13.36 -5.28
CA GLY A 128 -9.21 -11.96 -5.67
C GLY A 128 -10.56 -11.49 -6.20
N THR A 129 -10.84 -10.21 -6.04
CA THR A 129 -12.08 -9.63 -6.58
C THR A 129 -11.94 -9.36 -8.07
N ARG A 130 -13.06 -9.45 -8.79
CA ARG A 130 -13.16 -9.00 -10.19
C ARG A 130 -13.59 -7.54 -10.29
N GLU A 131 -13.40 -6.76 -9.21
CA GLU A 131 -13.68 -5.32 -9.21
C GLU A 131 -12.66 -4.57 -10.06
N VAL A 132 -11.37 -4.88 -9.87
CA VAL A 132 -10.27 -4.20 -10.57
C VAL A 132 -9.14 -5.15 -10.95
N TRP A 133 -8.59 -4.98 -12.16
CA TRP A 133 -7.45 -5.69 -12.70
C TRP A 133 -6.38 -4.67 -13.15
N PRO A 134 -5.15 -4.67 -12.59
CA PRO A 134 -4.55 -5.67 -11.72
C PRO A 134 -4.81 -5.49 -10.21
N GLY A 135 -5.43 -4.38 -9.75
CA GLY A 135 -5.64 -4.09 -8.34
C GLY A 135 -4.30 -3.75 -7.65
N LEU A 136 -3.75 -2.56 -7.97
CA LEU A 136 -2.56 -2.05 -7.33
C LEU A 136 -2.90 -1.43 -5.97
N ASN A 137 -1.95 -1.49 -5.03
CA ASN A 137 -2.08 -0.90 -3.70
C ASN A 137 -0.86 -0.07 -3.28
N SER A 138 0.12 0.08 -4.17
CA SER A 138 1.28 0.93 -3.96
C SER A 138 1.88 1.37 -5.28
N ILE A 139 2.48 2.56 -5.31
CA ILE A 139 3.31 3.07 -6.39
C ILE A 139 4.47 3.88 -5.80
N GLU A 140 5.69 3.63 -6.28
CA GLU A 140 6.89 4.37 -5.89
C GLU A 140 7.79 4.58 -7.10
N GLU A 141 8.42 5.76 -7.20
CA GLU A 141 9.38 6.05 -8.25
C GLU A 141 10.77 5.53 -7.88
N LEU A 142 11.32 4.63 -8.71
CA LEU A 142 12.67 4.11 -8.58
C LEU A 142 13.74 5.17 -8.89
N GLU A 143 15.00 4.88 -8.57
CA GLU A 143 16.12 5.79 -8.85
C GLU A 143 16.25 6.14 -10.34
N ASP A 144 15.90 5.24 -11.23
CA ASP A 144 15.98 5.41 -12.69
C ASP A 144 14.70 5.98 -13.33
N GLY A 145 13.68 6.34 -12.53
CA GLY A 145 12.41 6.95 -12.98
C GLY A 145 11.36 5.93 -13.42
N ARG A 146 11.61 4.63 -13.33
CA ARG A 146 10.57 3.61 -13.46
C ARG A 146 9.69 3.59 -12.22
N ILE A 147 8.54 2.93 -12.28
CA ILE A 147 7.64 2.82 -11.14
C ILE A 147 7.63 1.38 -10.66
N ILE A 148 7.80 1.18 -9.34
CA ILE A 148 7.54 -0.10 -8.68
C ILE A 148 6.17 -0.08 -8.04
N SER A 149 5.48 -1.22 -8.05
CA SER A 149 4.17 -1.38 -7.42
C SER A 149 3.92 -2.81 -6.98
N THR A 150 2.97 -2.98 -6.07
CA THR A 150 2.37 -4.29 -5.73
C THR A 150 0.94 -4.36 -6.20
N SER A 151 0.53 -5.57 -6.60
CA SER A 151 -0.85 -5.95 -6.86
C SER A 151 -1.31 -6.98 -5.83
N TYR A 152 -2.31 -6.62 -5.04
CA TYR A 152 -2.91 -7.57 -4.10
C TYR A 152 -3.76 -8.62 -4.82
N ASN A 153 -4.47 -8.22 -5.88
CA ASN A 153 -5.36 -9.12 -6.64
C ASN A 153 -4.62 -10.14 -7.50
N LEU A 154 -3.35 -9.88 -7.83
CA LEU A 154 -2.49 -10.78 -8.58
C LEU A 154 -1.43 -11.45 -7.70
N SER A 155 -1.23 -10.95 -6.48
CA SER A 155 -0.12 -11.36 -5.59
C SER A 155 1.22 -11.22 -6.31
N MET A 156 1.49 -10.03 -6.83
CA MET A 156 2.67 -9.73 -7.67
C MET A 156 3.29 -8.37 -7.33
N ILE A 157 4.58 -8.26 -7.64
CA ILE A 157 5.31 -7.00 -7.71
C ILE A 157 5.59 -6.71 -9.18
N TYR A 158 5.51 -5.43 -9.56
CA TYR A 158 5.78 -4.95 -10.92
C TYR A 158 6.80 -3.83 -10.91
N ILE A 159 7.67 -3.81 -11.95
CA ILE A 159 8.42 -2.61 -12.34
C ILE A 159 7.91 -2.19 -13.72
N TRP A 160 7.33 -0.99 -13.77
CA TRP A 160 6.70 -0.41 -14.95
C TRP A 160 7.65 0.59 -15.62
N ASN A 161 7.86 0.43 -16.90
CA ASN A 161 8.54 1.41 -17.72
C ASN A 161 7.49 2.26 -18.46
N ARG A 162 7.12 3.39 -17.85
CA ARG A 162 6.09 4.27 -18.40
C ARG A 162 6.49 4.87 -19.75
N LYS A 163 7.79 5.19 -19.93
CA LYS A 163 8.33 5.75 -21.16
C LYS A 163 8.23 4.77 -22.33
N GLU A 164 8.51 3.49 -22.10
CA GLU A 164 8.46 2.43 -23.11
C GLU A 164 7.09 1.72 -23.16
N ARG A 165 6.14 2.12 -22.30
CA ARG A 165 4.80 1.54 -22.21
C ARG A 165 4.82 0.03 -22.06
N LYS A 166 5.61 -0.50 -21.10
CA LYS A 166 5.76 -1.95 -20.85
C LYS A 166 6.01 -2.26 -19.39
N VAL A 167 5.88 -3.53 -19.04
CA VAL A 167 6.36 -4.09 -17.78
C VAL A 167 7.77 -4.60 -18.00
N ASP A 168 8.74 -4.05 -17.25
CA ASP A 168 10.16 -4.49 -17.32
C ASP A 168 10.42 -5.71 -16.44
N TRP A 169 9.70 -5.85 -15.31
CA TRP A 169 9.90 -6.96 -14.39
C TRP A 169 8.61 -7.31 -13.63
N ARG A 170 8.44 -8.61 -13.37
CA ARG A 170 7.36 -9.20 -12.58
C ARG A 170 7.92 -10.21 -11.59
N TYR A 171 7.43 -10.18 -10.35
CA TYR A 171 7.75 -11.16 -9.34
C TYR A 171 6.50 -11.61 -8.60
N GLY A 172 6.39 -12.90 -8.32
CA GLY A 172 5.25 -13.49 -7.62
C GLY A 172 4.45 -14.43 -8.52
N ASN A 173 3.43 -15.06 -7.95
CA ASN A 173 2.48 -15.98 -8.62
C ASN A 173 3.13 -17.08 -9.48
N LYS A 174 4.35 -17.50 -9.12
CA LYS A 174 5.10 -18.60 -9.77
C LYS A 174 5.49 -19.64 -8.74
N ALA A 175 5.59 -20.91 -9.16
CA ALA A 175 6.11 -21.99 -8.30
C ALA A 175 7.47 -21.62 -7.70
N GLY A 176 7.59 -21.67 -6.37
CA GLY A 176 8.81 -21.33 -5.64
C GLY A 176 9.07 -19.83 -5.43
N LYS A 177 8.25 -18.94 -5.99
CA LYS A 177 8.34 -17.47 -5.86
C LYS A 177 7.04 -16.90 -5.29
N GLN A 178 6.49 -17.55 -4.29
CA GLN A 178 5.20 -17.17 -3.74
C GLN A 178 5.31 -15.99 -2.81
N ILE A 179 4.53 -14.95 -3.13
CA ILE A 179 4.11 -13.87 -2.24
C ILE A 179 2.59 -13.83 -2.26
N SER A 180 1.98 -13.28 -1.23
CA SER A 180 0.52 -13.21 -1.15
C SER A 180 0.03 -11.91 -0.56
N PHE A 181 -0.75 -11.15 -1.32
CA PHE A 181 -1.24 -9.83 -0.95
C PHE A 181 -0.12 -8.84 -0.57
N PRO A 182 0.96 -8.72 -1.37
CA PRO A 182 2.09 -7.88 -1.00
C PRO A 182 1.72 -6.40 -0.92
N HIS A 183 2.47 -5.67 -0.08
CA HIS A 183 2.37 -4.22 0.07
C HIS A 183 3.76 -3.59 0.11
N ASP A 184 3.82 -2.29 -0.24
CA ASP A 184 4.93 -1.39 -0.02
C ASP A 184 6.30 -1.92 -0.52
N PRO A 185 6.47 -2.16 -1.81
CA PRO A 185 7.75 -2.57 -2.37
C PRO A 185 8.65 -1.33 -2.50
N THR A 186 9.87 -1.37 -1.98
CA THR A 186 10.84 -0.29 -2.08
C THR A 186 12.16 -0.76 -2.65
N GLU A 187 12.82 0.07 -3.46
CA GLU A 187 14.18 -0.21 -3.95
C GLU A 187 15.21 0.16 -2.88
N LEU A 188 16.07 -0.77 -2.53
CA LEU A 188 17.17 -0.55 -1.63
C LEU A 188 18.42 -0.01 -2.37
N LYS A 189 19.33 0.65 -1.66
CA LYS A 189 20.56 1.20 -2.23
C LYS A 189 21.45 0.18 -2.97
N ASN A 190 21.31 -1.10 -2.67
CA ASN A 190 22.01 -2.18 -3.36
C ASN A 190 21.27 -2.67 -4.61
N GLY A 191 20.11 -2.10 -4.93
CA GLY A 191 19.25 -2.48 -6.04
C GLY A 191 18.33 -3.65 -5.76
N ASN A 192 18.31 -4.17 -4.54
CA ASN A 192 17.33 -5.18 -4.12
C ASN A 192 15.98 -4.54 -3.82
N ILE A 193 14.94 -5.35 -3.82
CA ILE A 193 13.57 -4.92 -3.50
C ILE A 193 13.20 -5.42 -2.10
N LEU A 194 12.84 -4.51 -1.21
CA LEU A 194 12.23 -4.82 0.08
C LEU A 194 10.71 -4.79 -0.09
N VAL A 195 9.98 -5.76 0.48
CA VAL A 195 8.53 -5.84 0.37
C VAL A 195 7.91 -6.49 1.61
N PHE A 196 6.73 -6.03 1.99
CA PHE A 196 5.89 -6.70 2.98
C PHE A 196 5.00 -7.73 2.27
N ASP A 197 5.16 -9.01 2.63
CA ASP A 197 4.32 -10.12 2.16
C ASP A 197 3.29 -10.45 3.25
N ASN A 198 2.03 -10.12 3.01
CA ASN A 198 0.96 -10.34 4.00
C ASN A 198 0.67 -11.82 4.26
N GLY A 199 1.05 -12.71 3.34
CA GLY A 199 1.05 -14.13 3.59
C GLY A 199 -0.32 -14.78 3.69
N ARG A 200 -1.34 -14.21 3.06
CA ARG A 200 -2.67 -14.82 2.93
C ARG A 200 -2.64 -15.91 1.86
N TYR A 201 -1.97 -17.01 2.15
CA TYR A 201 -1.83 -18.11 1.22
C TYR A 201 -3.10 -18.94 1.13
N TYR A 202 -3.73 -18.94 -0.03
CA TYR A 202 -4.82 -19.83 -0.35
C TYR A 202 -4.30 -21.01 -1.18
N VAL A 203 -4.29 -22.19 -0.64
CA VAL A 203 -3.94 -23.41 -1.38
C VAL A 203 -5.23 -24.15 -1.69
N ALA A 204 -5.72 -24.01 -2.93
CA ALA A 204 -6.75 -24.90 -3.45
C ALA A 204 -6.10 -26.23 -3.86
N ASN A 205 -6.64 -27.37 -3.41
CA ASN A 205 -6.24 -28.64 -3.98
C ASN A 205 -6.64 -28.69 -5.46
N PRO A 206 -5.79 -29.25 -6.35
CA PRO A 206 -6.08 -29.34 -7.77
C PRO A 206 -7.39 -30.09 -8.13
N ASP A 207 -7.86 -30.92 -7.21
CA ASP A 207 -9.08 -31.73 -7.36
C ASP A 207 -10.34 -31.07 -6.78
N GLY A 208 -10.22 -29.82 -6.26
CA GLY A 208 -11.32 -29.09 -5.64
C GLY A 208 -11.73 -29.62 -4.24
N SER A 209 -10.99 -30.57 -3.67
CA SER A 209 -11.23 -31.04 -2.31
C SER A 209 -10.77 -29.99 -1.28
N SER A 210 -11.24 -30.12 -0.03
CA SER A 210 -10.94 -29.17 1.04
C SER A 210 -9.44 -28.89 1.16
N ALA A 211 -9.06 -27.63 0.97
CA ALA A 211 -7.69 -27.21 1.15
C ALA A 211 -7.27 -27.38 2.61
N VAL A 212 -6.10 -27.95 2.82
CA VAL A 212 -5.39 -27.80 4.11
C VAL A 212 -4.78 -26.41 4.07
N PHE A 213 -5.32 -25.49 4.85
CA PHE A 213 -4.75 -24.15 4.98
C PHE A 213 -3.50 -24.25 5.88
N PRO A 214 -2.29 -23.96 5.36
CA PRO A 214 -1.18 -23.70 6.27
C PRO A 214 -1.56 -22.49 7.14
N PRO A 215 -1.07 -22.38 8.38
CA PRO A 215 -1.28 -21.18 9.16
C PRO A 215 -0.77 -19.98 8.35
N ASP A 216 -1.64 -18.98 8.19
CA ASP A 216 -1.25 -17.71 7.59
C ASP A 216 -0.17 -17.06 8.44
N PHE A 217 0.81 -16.45 7.81
CA PHE A 217 1.87 -15.69 8.46
C PHE A 217 2.39 -14.60 7.54
N SER A 218 2.75 -13.47 8.09
CA SER A 218 3.39 -12.41 7.34
C SER A 218 4.91 -12.53 7.39
N ARG A 219 5.56 -11.92 6.41
CA ARG A 219 7.01 -11.80 6.37
C ARG A 219 7.42 -10.55 5.62
N VAL A 220 8.65 -10.10 5.87
CA VAL A 220 9.30 -9.06 5.08
C VAL A 220 10.41 -9.72 4.29
N LEU A 221 10.45 -9.46 2.99
CA LEU A 221 11.41 -10.06 2.06
C LEU A 221 12.31 -8.98 1.47
N GLU A 222 13.61 -9.27 1.37
CA GLU A 222 14.54 -8.60 0.48
C GLU A 222 14.84 -9.53 -0.68
N ILE A 223 14.57 -9.08 -1.90
CA ILE A 223 14.63 -9.88 -3.14
C ILE A 223 15.68 -9.24 -4.06
N ASP A 224 16.62 -10.04 -4.57
CA ASP A 224 17.47 -9.62 -5.68
C ASP A 224 16.67 -9.71 -6.99
N PRO A 225 16.36 -8.61 -7.68
CA PRO A 225 15.54 -8.64 -8.89
C PRO A 225 16.22 -9.30 -10.09
N LYS A 226 17.54 -9.51 -10.06
CA LYS A 226 18.29 -10.15 -11.15
C LYS A 226 18.25 -11.66 -11.07
N THR A 227 18.35 -12.21 -9.85
CA THR A 227 18.31 -13.66 -9.60
C THR A 227 16.94 -14.14 -9.18
N GLU A 228 16.07 -13.23 -8.77
CA GLU A 228 14.77 -13.48 -8.14
C GLU A 228 14.89 -14.31 -6.84
N GLU A 229 16.02 -14.26 -6.18
CA GLU A 229 16.27 -14.95 -4.93
C GLU A 229 15.95 -14.05 -3.74
N THR A 230 15.36 -14.63 -2.69
CA THR A 230 15.21 -13.96 -1.39
C THR A 230 16.57 -14.00 -0.69
N VAL A 231 17.18 -12.84 -0.50
CA VAL A 231 18.50 -12.69 0.13
C VAL A 231 18.41 -12.41 1.62
N TRP A 232 17.26 -11.92 2.11
CA TRP A 232 16.95 -11.75 3.52
C TRP A 232 15.44 -11.88 3.72
N GLU A 233 15.05 -12.46 4.85
CA GLU A 233 13.65 -12.65 5.24
C GLU A 233 13.51 -12.40 6.74
N TYR A 234 12.50 -11.63 7.14
CA TYR A 234 12.01 -11.62 8.53
C TYR A 234 10.65 -12.30 8.59
N ARG A 235 10.49 -13.20 9.52
CA ARG A 235 9.21 -13.78 9.96
C ARG A 235 9.34 -14.15 11.43
N ALA A 236 8.23 -14.23 12.17
CA ALA A 236 8.24 -14.74 13.53
C ALA A 236 8.44 -16.28 13.54
N ASP A 237 9.09 -16.79 14.57
CA ASP A 237 9.23 -18.24 14.79
C ASP A 237 7.88 -18.94 14.95
N ASN A 238 6.96 -18.27 15.67
CA ASN A 238 5.57 -18.69 15.76
C ASN A 238 4.72 -17.82 14.82
N PRO A 239 4.05 -18.43 13.82
CA PRO A 239 3.30 -17.66 12.82
C PRO A 239 2.27 -16.68 13.38
N VAL A 240 1.65 -16.97 14.53
CA VAL A 240 0.64 -16.10 15.14
C VAL A 240 1.21 -14.84 15.79
N ASP A 241 2.53 -14.77 15.99
CA ASP A 241 3.19 -13.63 16.61
C ASP A 241 3.50 -12.49 15.62
N PHE A 242 3.31 -12.73 14.30
CA PHE A 242 3.49 -11.76 13.24
C PHE A 242 2.56 -12.07 12.07
N TYR A 243 1.40 -11.43 12.04
CA TYR A 243 0.44 -11.61 10.96
C TYR A 243 -0.43 -10.38 10.72
N SER A 244 -0.29 -9.79 9.54
CA SER A 244 -1.15 -8.72 9.05
C SER A 244 -1.82 -9.15 7.75
N THR A 245 -3.15 -9.26 7.76
CA THR A 245 -3.94 -9.79 6.65
C THR A 245 -4.03 -8.87 5.44
N TYR A 246 -3.74 -7.57 5.60
CA TYR A 246 -3.86 -6.51 4.59
C TYR A 246 -3.03 -5.31 5.04
N ILE A 247 -2.83 -4.32 4.16
CA ILE A 247 -2.01 -3.13 4.43
C ILE A 247 -0.59 -3.51 4.86
N SER A 248 0.13 -2.66 5.63
CA SER A 248 1.47 -2.90 6.15
C SER A 248 2.59 -2.38 5.26
N SER A 249 3.74 -2.19 5.86
CA SER A 249 4.91 -1.66 5.18
C SER A 249 6.23 -2.14 5.81
N ALA A 250 7.32 -1.99 5.08
CA ALA A 250 8.66 -2.23 5.60
C ALA A 250 9.65 -1.21 5.06
N GLN A 251 10.46 -0.62 5.93
CA GLN A 251 11.47 0.34 5.55
C GLN A 251 12.85 -0.09 6.05
N ARG A 252 13.84 -0.21 5.16
CA ARG A 252 15.22 -0.39 5.55
C ARG A 252 15.79 0.95 6.04
N LEU A 253 16.21 0.98 7.29
CA LEU A 253 16.77 2.17 7.94
C LEU A 253 18.25 2.35 7.62
N HIS A 254 18.77 3.57 7.80
CA HIS A 254 20.16 3.91 7.52
C HIS A 254 21.18 3.15 8.42
N ASN A 255 20.74 2.67 9.58
CA ASN A 255 21.55 1.84 10.49
C ASN A 255 21.57 0.35 10.11
N GLY A 256 20.90 -0.02 9.03
CA GLY A 256 20.78 -1.41 8.55
C GLY A 256 19.63 -2.19 9.16
N ASN A 257 18.94 -1.67 10.17
CA ASN A 257 17.75 -2.29 10.74
C ASN A 257 16.56 -2.13 9.76
N THR A 258 15.52 -2.91 9.99
CA THR A 258 14.26 -2.81 9.23
C THR A 258 13.14 -2.40 10.18
N LEU A 259 12.50 -1.27 9.89
CA LEU A 259 11.24 -0.86 10.52
C LEU A 259 10.10 -1.60 9.83
N ILE A 260 9.23 -2.23 10.60
CA ILE A 260 8.11 -3.05 10.11
C ILE A 260 6.82 -2.52 10.70
N ASP A 261 5.84 -2.31 9.85
CA ASP A 261 4.47 -1.99 10.19
C ASP A 261 3.61 -3.24 10.05
N GLU A 262 3.22 -3.84 11.17
CA GLU A 262 2.16 -4.85 11.23
C GLU A 262 0.81 -4.13 11.23
N GLY A 263 0.43 -3.63 10.05
CA GLY A 263 -0.58 -2.60 9.89
C GLY A 263 -1.96 -2.95 10.41
N SER A 264 -2.40 -4.21 10.30
CA SER A 264 -3.75 -4.62 10.74
C SER A 264 -3.95 -4.55 12.26
N THR A 265 -2.86 -4.58 13.01
CA THR A 265 -2.85 -4.52 14.48
C THR A 265 -2.32 -3.20 15.04
N GLY A 266 -1.83 -2.31 14.14
CA GLY A 266 -1.19 -1.05 14.53
C GLY A 266 0.07 -1.23 15.35
N ARG A 267 0.76 -2.36 15.19
CA ARG A 267 2.02 -2.66 15.81
C ARG A 267 3.17 -2.28 14.89
N PHE A 268 4.10 -1.46 15.38
CA PHE A 268 5.31 -1.08 14.67
C PHE A 268 6.51 -1.60 15.44
N PHE A 269 7.46 -2.20 14.74
CA PHE A 269 8.66 -2.69 15.41
C PHE A 269 9.88 -2.60 14.49
N GLU A 270 11.06 -2.55 15.08
CA GLU A 270 12.34 -2.49 14.39
C GLU A 270 13.14 -3.75 14.68
N VAL A 271 13.62 -4.39 13.62
CA VAL A 271 14.47 -5.59 13.72
C VAL A 271 15.87 -5.30 13.19
N THR A 272 16.87 -5.91 13.83
CA THR A 272 18.25 -5.92 13.35
C THR A 272 18.41 -6.78 12.09
N PRO A 273 19.54 -6.68 11.36
CA PRO A 273 19.86 -7.65 10.28
C PRO A 273 19.81 -9.11 10.74
N ASP A 274 20.14 -9.37 12.03
CA ASP A 274 20.08 -10.69 12.65
C ASP A 274 18.68 -11.07 13.17
N LYS A 275 17.66 -10.23 12.84
CA LYS A 275 16.24 -10.47 13.12
C LYS A 275 15.83 -10.33 14.59
N GLU A 276 16.63 -9.66 15.42
CA GLU A 276 16.28 -9.34 16.81
C GLU A 276 15.39 -8.08 16.84
N ILE A 277 14.26 -8.13 17.57
CA ILE A 277 13.41 -6.95 17.80
C ILE A 277 14.12 -6.05 18.82
N VAL A 278 14.41 -4.80 18.42
CA VAL A 278 15.11 -3.81 19.24
C VAL A 278 14.25 -2.61 19.62
N TRP A 279 13.12 -2.43 18.99
CA TRP A 279 12.13 -1.39 19.30
C TRP A 279 10.73 -1.85 18.91
N GLU A 280 9.74 -1.41 19.69
CA GLU A 280 8.32 -1.72 19.43
C GLU A 280 7.43 -0.57 19.89
N TYR A 281 6.34 -0.35 19.14
CA TYR A 281 5.32 0.64 19.45
C TYR A 281 3.95 0.12 18.98
N ILE A 282 2.93 0.37 19.81
CA ILE A 282 1.53 0.09 19.43
C ILE A 282 0.81 1.42 19.23
N SER A 283 0.21 1.61 18.08
CA SER A 283 -0.58 2.81 17.76
C SER A 283 -1.75 2.96 18.74
N PRO A 284 -1.84 4.09 19.48
CA PRO A 284 -2.97 4.35 20.36
C PRO A 284 -4.19 4.94 19.63
N PHE A 285 -4.09 5.16 18.33
CA PHE A 285 -5.12 5.81 17.52
C PHE A 285 -6.06 4.78 16.92
N TYR A 286 -7.34 4.87 17.28
CA TYR A 286 -8.37 3.95 16.79
C TYR A 286 -9.32 4.66 15.84
N SER A 287 -9.76 3.96 14.79
CA SER A 287 -10.74 4.49 13.86
C SER A 287 -12.06 4.79 14.56
N GLN A 288 -12.67 5.92 14.19
CA GLN A 288 -13.98 6.38 14.72
C GLN A 288 -15.14 6.06 13.76
N CYS A 289 -14.88 5.27 12.71
CA CYS A 289 -15.90 4.93 11.72
C CYS A 289 -16.88 3.86 12.26
N ASP A 290 -18.12 3.89 11.76
CA ASP A 290 -19.19 2.95 12.15
C ASP A 290 -19.32 1.78 11.14
N ASN A 291 -18.21 1.37 10.52
CA ASN A 291 -18.16 0.26 9.59
C ASN A 291 -17.32 -0.91 10.13
N ARG A 292 -17.00 -1.88 9.27
CA ARG A 292 -16.17 -3.06 9.63
C ARG A 292 -14.77 -2.72 10.17
N PHE A 293 -14.29 -1.48 9.99
CA PHE A 293 -13.04 -0.98 10.54
C PHE A 293 -13.22 -0.19 11.85
N ALA A 294 -14.44 -0.22 12.42
CA ALA A 294 -14.71 0.41 13.70
C ALA A 294 -13.80 -0.16 14.79
N HIS A 295 -13.23 0.75 15.57
CA HIS A 295 -12.39 0.41 16.72
C HIS A 295 -11.08 -0.34 16.38
N MET A 296 -10.62 -0.26 15.13
CA MET A 296 -9.31 -0.77 14.75
C MET A 296 -8.26 0.35 14.84
N ASN A 297 -7.08 0.01 15.31
CA ASN A 297 -5.89 0.87 15.28
C ASN A 297 -5.00 0.62 14.05
N ALA A 298 -5.60 0.12 12.98
CA ALA A 298 -4.92 -0.26 11.77
C ALA A 298 -4.24 0.95 11.11
N VAL A 299 -3.01 0.75 10.65
CA VAL A 299 -2.20 1.76 9.96
C VAL A 299 -1.76 1.21 8.60
N PHE A 300 -1.95 2.00 7.55
CA PHE A 300 -1.69 1.54 6.19
C PHE A 300 -0.19 1.40 5.89
N ARG A 301 0.59 2.43 6.30
CA ARG A 301 2.03 2.52 6.04
C ARG A 301 2.67 3.47 7.05
N ILE A 302 3.89 3.18 7.45
CA ILE A 302 4.71 4.09 8.28
C ILE A 302 6.06 4.35 7.63
N HIS A 303 6.59 5.53 7.88
CA HIS A 303 7.96 5.90 7.53
C HIS A 303 8.65 6.54 8.73
N ARG A 304 9.93 6.25 8.90
CA ARG A 304 10.82 6.95 9.82
C ARG A 304 11.73 7.86 9.03
N ASN A 305 11.51 9.15 9.13
CA ASN A 305 12.40 10.15 8.58
C ASN A 305 13.59 10.39 9.53
N PRO A 306 14.82 10.57 9.02
CA PRO A 306 15.97 10.89 9.84
C PRO A 306 15.81 12.31 10.45
N VAL A 307 16.48 12.55 11.57
CA VAL A 307 16.38 13.85 12.30
C VAL A 307 16.79 15.06 11.46
N ASN A 308 17.61 14.86 10.45
CA ASN A 308 18.05 15.89 9.49
C ASN A 308 17.26 15.87 8.19
N TYR A 309 16.06 15.25 8.17
CA TYR A 309 15.19 15.29 7.01
C TYR A 309 14.82 16.74 6.64
N PRO A 310 14.94 17.14 5.37
CA PRO A 310 14.69 18.53 4.96
C PRO A 310 13.33 19.08 5.41
N GLY A 311 12.29 18.28 5.38
CA GLY A 311 10.94 18.64 5.83
C GLY A 311 10.85 19.04 7.32
N PHE A 312 11.89 18.81 8.11
CA PHE A 312 11.97 19.21 9.53
C PHE A 312 12.71 20.53 9.74
N GLU A 313 13.20 21.19 8.68
CA GLU A 313 13.93 22.44 8.82
C GLU A 313 13.09 23.52 9.51
N GLY A 314 13.67 24.18 10.53
CA GLY A 314 13.00 25.19 11.34
C GLY A 314 11.93 24.68 12.29
N LYS A 315 11.73 23.36 12.40
CA LYS A 315 10.79 22.76 13.35
C LYS A 315 11.48 22.42 14.67
N ASN A 316 10.79 22.73 15.76
CA ASN A 316 11.21 22.36 17.11
C ASN A 316 10.25 21.31 17.66
N PHE A 317 10.75 20.09 17.87
CA PHE A 317 9.95 18.99 18.42
C PHE A 317 10.08 19.00 19.95
N ASP A 318 9.03 19.41 20.65
CA ASP A 318 8.92 19.21 22.10
C ASP A 318 8.47 17.77 22.39
N LEU A 319 9.47 16.88 22.58
CA LEU A 319 9.22 15.46 22.81
C LEU A 319 8.36 15.18 24.07
N GLU A 320 8.35 16.07 25.06
CA GLU A 320 7.54 15.87 26.27
C GLU A 320 6.09 16.31 26.04
N ALA A 321 5.87 17.39 25.28
CA ALA A 321 4.53 17.79 24.84
C ALA A 321 3.91 16.71 23.94
N GLU A 322 4.66 16.16 22.98
CA GLU A 322 4.21 15.08 22.09
C GLU A 322 3.87 13.80 22.84
N LYS A 323 4.69 13.39 23.81
CA LYS A 323 4.38 12.25 24.67
C LYS A 323 3.10 12.47 25.48
N SER A 324 2.88 13.67 25.98
CA SER A 324 1.69 14.03 26.74
C SER A 324 0.44 14.03 25.85
N PHE A 325 0.54 14.60 24.65
CA PHE A 325 -0.53 14.60 23.64
C PHE A 325 -0.92 13.16 23.25
N ASN A 326 0.04 12.33 22.91
CA ASN A 326 -0.21 10.93 22.52
C ASN A 326 -0.88 10.14 23.66
N ARG A 327 -0.51 10.37 24.92
CA ARG A 327 -1.17 9.74 26.07
C ARG A 327 -2.62 10.18 26.20
N LEU A 328 -2.88 11.48 26.12
CA LEU A 328 -4.23 12.04 26.27
C LEU A 328 -5.14 11.56 25.11
N TYR A 329 -4.68 11.67 23.88
CA TYR A 329 -5.46 11.27 22.71
C TYR A 329 -5.76 9.78 22.70
N GLY A 330 -4.77 8.94 22.97
CA GLY A 330 -4.95 7.50 23.05
C GLY A 330 -5.90 7.10 24.21
N TYR A 331 -5.81 7.76 25.33
CA TYR A 331 -6.71 7.54 26.47
C TYR A 331 -8.15 7.97 26.17
N GLU A 332 -8.36 9.12 25.55
CA GLU A 332 -9.70 9.59 25.16
C GLU A 332 -10.32 8.69 24.08
N ALA A 333 -9.56 8.24 23.11
CA ALA A 333 -10.02 7.30 22.09
C ALA A 333 -10.46 5.97 22.72
N MET A 334 -9.67 5.41 23.67
CA MET A 334 -10.04 4.20 24.40
C MET A 334 -11.30 4.39 25.26
N GLN A 335 -11.47 5.56 25.90
CA GLN A 335 -12.66 5.87 26.68
C GLN A 335 -13.92 5.99 25.81
N ALA A 336 -13.79 6.53 24.60
CA ALA A 336 -14.90 6.62 23.64
C ALA A 336 -15.37 5.23 23.18
N VAL A 337 -14.44 4.31 22.97
CA VAL A 337 -14.73 2.89 22.67
C VAL A 337 -15.48 2.23 23.82
N ASN A 338 -14.98 2.36 25.04
CA ASN A 338 -15.57 1.72 26.22
C ASN A 338 -16.99 2.26 26.55
N ARG A 339 -17.26 3.55 26.28
CA ARG A 339 -18.60 4.14 26.49
C ARG A 339 -19.67 3.65 25.51
N ARG A 340 -19.27 3.13 24.34
CA ARG A 340 -20.20 2.58 23.35
C ARG A 340 -20.54 1.10 23.58
N GLN A 341 -19.84 0.44 24.51
CA GLN A 341 -20.08 -0.97 24.89
C GLN A 341 -20.98 -1.13 26.12
N VAL A 342 -21.46 -0.05 26.71
CA VAL A 342 -22.45 0.03 27.78
C VAL A 342 -23.70 0.70 27.22
#